data_106ee6dc8e151e6e706ed16baf7988b1
#
_entry.id   106ee6dc8e151e6e706ed16baf7988b1
#
_cell.length_a   1.000
_cell.length_b   1.000
_cell.length_c   1.000
_cell.angle_alpha   90.00
_cell.angle_beta   90.00
_cell.angle_gamma   90.00
#
_symmetry.space_group_name_H-M   'P 1'
#
loop_
_entity.id
_entity.type
_entity.pdbx_description
1 polymer ?
#
loop_
_entity_poly.entity_id
_entity_poly.type
_entity_poly.pdbx_seq_one_letter_code
_entity_poly.pdbx_strand_id
1 'polypeptide(L)'
;MIDDVELRKTPERGEGVFALRSFQPGETVLVGVLTETCIGNHSHASQIGEQEFGFHSGLSSKFNHSCDPNCGIRLNSLGGHDFVAMRTIDAHEEATYDYAMRNFKIEHFPGLCLCGERLCRGSITGWRDLPQIRKTAYLGFVAPYLLEMDRALERGSSIAPTD
;
A
#
# COMPACT_ATOMS: atom_id res chain seq x y z
N MET A 1 2.48 -13.52 -19.76
CA MET A 1 3.69 -13.25 -18.96
C MET A 1 3.66 -14.19 -17.78
N ILE A 2 4.75 -14.88 -17.50
CA ILE A 2 4.90 -15.64 -16.26
C ILE A 2 5.19 -14.59 -15.21
N ASP A 3 4.37 -14.51 -14.16
CA ASP A 3 4.63 -13.60 -13.06
C ASP A 3 5.94 -14.03 -12.36
N ASP A 4 6.82 -13.08 -12.09
CA ASP A 4 8.08 -13.32 -11.37
C ASP A 4 7.85 -13.40 -9.83
N VAL A 5 6.60 -13.67 -9.44
CA VAL A 5 6.13 -13.81 -8.06
C VAL A 5 5.16 -14.97 -7.94
N GLU A 6 5.05 -15.53 -6.75
CA GLU A 6 4.11 -16.60 -6.46
C GLU A 6 3.42 -16.43 -5.10
N LEU A 7 2.29 -17.12 -4.91
CA LEU A 7 1.56 -17.17 -3.65
C LEU A 7 2.12 -18.28 -2.76
N ARG A 8 2.44 -17.93 -1.50
CA ARG A 8 2.83 -18.91 -0.47
C ARG A 8 2.09 -18.66 0.83
N LYS A 9 1.99 -19.69 1.67
CA LYS A 9 1.51 -19.53 3.04
C LYS A 9 2.54 -18.83 3.91
N THR A 10 2.06 -17.94 4.77
CA THR A 10 2.85 -17.31 5.84
C THR A 10 2.42 -17.86 7.20
N PRO A 11 3.27 -17.83 8.23
CA PRO A 11 2.94 -18.40 9.53
C PRO A 11 1.71 -17.79 10.21
N GLU A 12 1.52 -16.46 10.10
CA GLU A 12 0.52 -15.74 10.89
C GLU A 12 -0.43 -14.86 10.07
N ARG A 13 -0.12 -14.65 8.79
CA ARG A 13 -0.85 -13.69 7.92
C ARG A 13 -1.59 -14.36 6.77
N GLY A 14 -1.81 -15.68 6.85
CA GLY A 14 -2.47 -16.46 5.81
C GLY A 14 -1.58 -16.67 4.59
N GLU A 15 -1.89 -16.05 3.47
CA GLU A 15 -1.11 -16.12 2.23
C GLU A 15 -0.38 -14.81 1.98
N GLY A 16 0.76 -14.87 1.30
CA GLY A 16 1.55 -13.73 0.89
C GLY A 16 2.18 -13.93 -0.48
N VAL A 17 2.66 -12.86 -1.08
CA VAL A 17 3.32 -12.85 -2.40
C VAL A 17 4.82 -12.91 -2.21
N PHE A 18 5.48 -13.85 -2.87
CA PHE A 18 6.91 -14.09 -2.74
C PHE A 18 7.62 -13.94 -4.08
N ALA A 19 8.78 -13.32 -4.08
CA ALA A 19 9.61 -13.13 -5.25
C ALA A 19 10.19 -14.47 -5.75
N LEU A 20 10.12 -14.73 -7.06
CA LEU A 20 10.77 -15.90 -7.71
C LEU A 20 12.18 -15.57 -8.20
N ARG A 21 12.50 -14.29 -8.34
CA ARG A 21 13.82 -13.77 -8.66
C ARG A 21 14.14 -12.54 -7.80
N SER A 22 15.37 -12.07 -7.85
CA SER A 22 15.70 -10.78 -7.25
C SER A 22 15.14 -9.62 -8.07
N PHE A 23 14.65 -8.58 -7.38
CA PHE A 23 14.24 -7.30 -7.97
C PHE A 23 15.15 -6.18 -7.47
N GLN A 24 15.53 -5.28 -8.37
CA GLN A 24 16.30 -4.08 -8.03
C GLN A 24 15.37 -2.90 -7.72
N PRO A 25 15.83 -1.91 -6.95
CA PRO A 25 15.04 -0.71 -6.68
C PRO A 25 14.51 -0.07 -7.97
N GLY A 26 13.21 0.23 -7.98
CA GLY A 26 12.50 0.81 -9.13
C GLY A 26 11.90 -0.20 -10.12
N GLU A 27 12.24 -1.49 -10.03
CA GLU A 27 11.60 -2.52 -10.86
C GLU A 27 10.15 -2.75 -10.43
N THR A 28 9.28 -2.98 -11.41
CA THR A 28 7.90 -3.41 -11.16
C THR A 28 7.89 -4.88 -10.76
N VAL A 29 7.43 -5.15 -9.55
CA VAL A 29 7.30 -6.50 -8.99
C VAL A 29 6.04 -7.18 -9.50
N LEU A 30 4.93 -6.43 -9.54
CA LEU A 30 3.65 -6.89 -10.09
C LEU A 30 2.84 -5.71 -10.63
N VAL A 31 2.23 -5.89 -11.79
CA VAL A 31 1.28 -4.93 -12.37
C VAL A 31 -0.09 -5.16 -11.75
N GLY A 32 -0.67 -4.13 -11.15
CA GLY A 32 -1.99 -4.18 -10.56
C GLY A 32 -3.08 -3.95 -11.59
N VAL A 33 -4.05 -4.85 -11.68
CA VAL A 33 -5.19 -4.72 -12.58
C VAL A 33 -6.46 -4.47 -11.78
N LEU A 34 -7.06 -3.29 -11.95
CA LEU A 34 -8.35 -2.94 -11.39
C LEU A 34 -9.45 -3.72 -12.14
N THR A 35 -10.33 -4.40 -11.41
CA THR A 35 -11.39 -5.22 -12.01
C THR A 35 -12.77 -4.64 -11.82
N GLU A 36 -13.00 -4.01 -10.66
CA GLU A 36 -14.33 -3.53 -10.28
C GLU A 36 -14.19 -2.36 -9.32
N THR A 37 -15.10 -1.41 -9.39
CA THR A 37 -15.23 -0.33 -8.42
C THR A 37 -16.30 -0.66 -7.38
N CYS A 38 -16.17 -0.13 -6.17
CA CYS A 38 -17.13 -0.31 -5.09
C CYS A 38 -17.32 0.97 -4.28
N ILE A 39 -18.38 0.98 -3.46
CA ILE A 39 -18.67 2.09 -2.56
C ILE A 39 -17.98 1.81 -1.21
N GLY A 40 -17.09 2.71 -0.82
CA GLY A 40 -16.41 2.66 0.47
C GLY A 40 -15.26 1.66 0.53
N ASN A 41 -14.42 1.83 1.54
CA ASN A 41 -13.28 0.96 1.79
C ASN A 41 -13.68 -0.20 2.69
N HIS A 42 -13.20 -1.39 2.39
CA HIS A 42 -13.35 -2.60 3.20
C HIS A 42 -12.22 -3.60 2.91
N SER A 43 -12.23 -4.76 3.62
CA SER A 43 -11.16 -5.75 3.63
C SER A 43 -10.83 -6.26 2.28
N HIS A 44 -10.52 -6.09 1.30
CA HIS A 44 -10.12 -6.53 -0.05
C HIS A 44 -10.29 -5.42 -1.10
N ALA A 45 -11.02 -4.34 -0.76
CA ALA A 45 -11.05 -3.14 -1.58
C ALA A 45 -9.86 -2.23 -1.24
N SER A 46 -9.48 -1.40 -2.19
CA SER A 46 -8.44 -0.39 -2.01
C SER A 46 -8.97 0.94 -2.50
N GLN A 47 -8.54 2.01 -1.89
CA GLN A 47 -8.77 3.33 -2.43
C GLN A 47 -8.03 3.45 -3.77
N ILE A 48 -8.67 3.99 -4.79
CA ILE A 48 -8.15 4.17 -6.15
C ILE A 48 -8.24 5.62 -6.62
N GLY A 49 -8.87 6.46 -5.85
CA GLY A 49 -9.03 7.89 -6.06
C GLY A 49 -9.42 8.56 -4.75
N GLU A 50 -9.73 9.85 -4.77
CA GLU A 50 -10.04 10.60 -3.54
C GLU A 50 -11.25 10.03 -2.79
N GLN A 51 -12.31 9.63 -3.52
CA GLN A 51 -13.54 9.02 -2.97
C GLN A 51 -13.91 7.73 -3.69
N GLU A 52 -12.98 7.13 -4.41
CA GLU A 52 -13.18 5.95 -5.23
C GLU A 52 -12.45 4.76 -4.64
N PHE A 53 -13.12 3.61 -4.67
CA PHE A 53 -12.60 2.34 -4.16
C PHE A 53 -12.80 1.24 -5.19
N GLY A 54 -11.99 0.19 -5.13
CA GLY A 54 -12.09 -0.90 -6.07
C GLY A 54 -11.28 -2.13 -5.70
N PHE A 55 -11.51 -3.18 -6.46
CA PHE A 55 -10.86 -4.48 -6.30
C PHE A 55 -9.79 -4.66 -7.37
N HIS A 56 -8.67 -5.25 -6.96
CA HIS A 56 -7.61 -5.64 -7.86
C HIS A 56 -7.61 -7.16 -8.04
N SER A 57 -7.33 -7.63 -9.26
CA SER A 57 -7.31 -9.05 -9.59
C SER A 57 -6.02 -9.74 -9.18
N GLY A 58 -6.09 -11.08 -9.13
CA GLY A 58 -4.93 -11.95 -9.01
C GLY A 58 -4.12 -11.70 -7.75
N LEU A 59 -2.79 -11.78 -7.88
CA LEU A 59 -1.85 -11.65 -6.77
C LEU A 59 -1.80 -10.25 -6.16
N SER A 60 -2.24 -9.21 -6.87
CA SER A 60 -2.24 -7.84 -6.34
C SER A 60 -3.14 -7.64 -5.12
N SER A 61 -4.14 -8.50 -4.90
CA SER A 61 -4.97 -8.52 -3.70
C SER A 61 -4.36 -9.31 -2.52
N LYS A 62 -3.21 -9.96 -2.74
CA LYS A 62 -2.57 -10.89 -1.79
C LYS A 62 -1.29 -10.37 -1.14
N PHE A 63 -0.87 -9.15 -1.48
CA PHE A 63 0.27 -8.53 -0.81
C PHE A 63 -0.06 -8.20 0.63
N ASN A 64 0.75 -8.68 1.55
CA ASN A 64 0.61 -8.38 2.97
C ASN A 64 1.14 -6.99 3.32
N HIS A 65 0.61 -6.46 4.42
CA HIS A 65 1.09 -5.23 5.01
C HIS A 65 2.43 -5.42 5.72
N SER A 66 3.32 -4.43 5.57
CA SER A 66 4.48 -4.24 6.44
C SER A 66 4.62 -2.78 6.84
N CYS A 67 5.05 -2.53 8.07
CA CYS A 67 5.44 -1.20 8.56
C CYS A 67 6.85 -0.79 8.10
N ASP A 68 7.62 -1.72 7.56
CA ASP A 68 8.93 -1.50 6.92
C ASP A 68 8.99 -2.26 5.58
N PRO A 69 8.21 -1.81 4.58
CA PRO A 69 7.95 -2.56 3.36
C PRO A 69 9.13 -2.55 2.39
N ASN A 70 9.17 -3.54 1.51
CA ASN A 70 10.10 -3.59 0.39
C ASN A 70 9.48 -3.13 -0.95
N CYS A 71 8.15 -3.02 -1.03
CA CYS A 71 7.45 -2.47 -2.18
C CYS A 71 6.74 -1.17 -1.85
N GLY A 72 6.65 -0.31 -2.84
CA GLY A 72 5.77 0.85 -2.89
C GLY A 72 4.73 0.74 -3.97
N ILE A 73 3.89 1.76 -4.11
CA ILE A 73 2.76 1.81 -5.04
C ILE A 73 3.01 2.86 -6.13
N ARG A 74 2.69 2.53 -7.38
CA ARG A 74 2.53 3.47 -8.49
C ARG A 74 1.20 3.26 -9.17
N LEU A 75 0.47 4.35 -9.39
CA LEU A 75 -0.75 4.33 -10.18
C LEU A 75 -0.37 4.11 -11.65
N ASN A 76 -0.99 3.12 -12.30
CA ASN A 76 -0.77 2.85 -13.72
C ASN A 76 -1.83 3.50 -14.61
N SER A 77 -1.61 3.47 -15.92
CA SER A 77 -2.51 4.10 -16.91
C SER A 77 -3.91 3.47 -17.01
N LEU A 78 -4.11 2.31 -16.38
CA LEU A 78 -5.39 1.59 -16.32
C LEU A 78 -6.14 1.82 -15.00
N GLY A 79 -5.65 2.73 -14.14
CA GLY A 79 -6.23 3.02 -12.83
C GLY A 79 -5.89 2.00 -11.74
N GLY A 80 -5.11 0.98 -12.05
CA GLY A 80 -4.61 0.01 -11.09
C GLY A 80 -3.35 0.50 -10.37
N HIS A 81 -2.93 -0.24 -9.35
CA HIS A 81 -1.72 0.05 -8.58
C HIS A 81 -0.64 -1.00 -8.85
N ASP A 82 0.45 -0.57 -9.48
CA ASP A 82 1.65 -1.40 -9.61
C ASP A 82 2.41 -1.46 -8.29
N PHE A 83 2.96 -2.62 -7.96
CA PHE A 83 3.89 -2.80 -6.87
C PHE A 83 5.31 -2.65 -7.40
N VAL A 84 6.06 -1.74 -6.82
CA VAL A 84 7.41 -1.37 -7.28
C VAL A 84 8.41 -1.57 -6.15
N ALA A 85 9.53 -2.22 -6.42
CA ALA A 85 10.57 -2.43 -5.43
C ALA A 85 11.15 -1.08 -4.96
N MET A 86 11.13 -0.84 -3.65
CA MET A 86 11.73 0.35 -3.01
C MET A 86 13.19 0.11 -2.65
N ARG A 87 13.55 -1.13 -2.42
CA ARG A 87 14.90 -1.64 -2.17
C ARG A 87 15.11 -2.94 -2.93
N THR A 88 16.28 -3.51 -2.90
CA THR A 88 16.49 -4.87 -3.40
C THR A 88 15.57 -5.84 -2.65
N ILE A 89 14.89 -6.69 -3.40
CA ILE A 89 14.10 -7.82 -2.91
C ILE A 89 14.78 -9.08 -3.40
N ASP A 90 15.21 -9.93 -2.49
CA ASP A 90 15.87 -11.17 -2.86
C ASP A 90 14.89 -12.24 -3.32
N ALA A 91 15.37 -13.19 -4.13
CA ALA A 91 14.57 -14.36 -4.48
C ALA A 91 14.09 -15.06 -3.21
N HIS A 92 12.81 -15.45 -3.19
CA HIS A 92 12.11 -16.07 -2.06
C HIS A 92 11.80 -15.14 -0.87
N GLU A 93 12.11 -13.85 -0.96
CA GLU A 93 11.65 -12.84 -0.02
C GLU A 93 10.15 -12.55 -0.23
N GLU A 94 9.40 -12.30 0.84
CA GLU A 94 8.03 -11.86 0.74
C GLU A 94 7.98 -10.39 0.28
N ALA A 95 7.22 -10.13 -0.77
CA ALA A 95 6.95 -8.78 -1.24
C ALA A 95 5.80 -8.19 -0.40
N THR A 96 6.07 -7.08 0.26
CA THR A 96 5.13 -6.41 1.17
C THR A 96 5.06 -4.91 0.89
N TYR A 97 3.92 -4.28 1.19
CA TYR A 97 3.80 -2.82 1.12
C TYR A 97 3.06 -2.28 2.35
N ASP A 98 3.22 -0.99 2.62
CA ASP A 98 2.41 -0.35 3.65
C ASP A 98 1.02 -0.02 3.07
N TYR A 99 -0.04 -0.53 3.68
CA TYR A 99 -1.41 -0.29 3.21
C TYR A 99 -1.79 1.19 3.20
N ALA A 100 -1.09 2.01 3.97
CA ALA A 100 -1.21 3.45 3.94
C ALA A 100 -0.77 4.08 2.61
N MET A 101 0.03 3.40 1.77
CA MET A 101 0.50 3.95 0.49
C MET A 101 -0.59 4.10 -0.56
N ARG A 102 -1.76 3.49 -0.35
CA ARG A 102 -2.92 3.63 -1.24
C ARG A 102 -4.25 3.89 -0.53
N ASN A 103 -4.27 3.93 0.80
CA ASN A 103 -5.48 4.19 1.58
C ASN A 103 -5.27 5.38 2.51
N PHE A 104 -6.14 6.38 2.42
CA PHE A 104 -6.07 7.58 3.27
C PHE A 104 -6.46 7.28 4.70
N LYS A 105 -7.50 6.44 4.88
CA LYS A 105 -8.02 6.00 6.17
C LYS A 105 -8.28 4.49 6.13
N ILE A 106 -7.94 3.80 7.19
CA ILE A 106 -8.20 2.36 7.34
C ILE A 106 -8.85 2.14 8.70
N GLU A 107 -10.07 1.60 8.71
CA GLU A 107 -10.87 1.36 9.93
C GLU A 107 -11.36 -0.09 10.07
N HIS A 108 -11.12 -0.92 9.05
CA HIS A 108 -11.70 -2.28 8.95
C HIS A 108 -10.69 -3.41 9.29
N PHE A 109 -9.46 -3.08 9.64
CA PHE A 109 -8.48 -4.07 10.10
C PHE A 109 -8.50 -4.21 11.63
N PRO A 110 -8.25 -5.42 12.16
CA PRO A 110 -8.05 -5.59 13.59
C PRO A 110 -6.88 -4.71 14.08
N GLY A 111 -6.97 -4.26 15.33
CA GLY A 111 -6.06 -3.26 15.88
C GLY A 111 -4.60 -3.69 16.02
N LEU A 112 -4.25 -4.97 15.77
CA LEU A 112 -2.89 -5.48 15.93
C LEU A 112 -2.25 -5.76 14.57
N CYS A 113 -1.10 -5.12 14.33
CA CYS A 113 -0.26 -5.42 13.19
C CYS A 113 0.63 -6.63 13.45
N LEU A 114 0.61 -7.61 12.55
CA LEU A 114 1.40 -8.85 12.64
C LEU A 114 2.59 -8.86 11.66
N CYS A 115 3.10 -7.69 11.23
CA CYS A 115 4.18 -7.65 10.24
C CYS A 115 5.53 -8.17 10.77
N GLY A 116 5.73 -8.21 12.08
CA GLY A 116 6.96 -8.72 12.70
C GLY A 116 8.18 -7.78 12.58
N GLU A 117 8.02 -6.60 11.98
CA GLU A 117 9.13 -5.68 11.76
C GLU A 117 9.59 -5.00 13.05
N ARG A 118 10.88 -4.70 13.13
CA ARG A 118 11.47 -3.98 14.29
C ARG A 118 10.85 -2.59 14.48
N LEU A 119 10.46 -1.93 13.40
CA LEU A 119 9.82 -0.62 13.39
C LEU A 119 8.30 -0.71 13.24
N CYS A 120 7.70 -1.83 13.63
CA CYS A 120 6.25 -2.02 13.61
C CYS A 120 5.54 -0.95 14.43
N ARG A 121 4.50 -0.35 13.84
CA ARG A 121 3.67 0.67 14.50
C ARG A 121 2.62 0.08 15.45
N GLY A 122 2.52 -1.25 15.53
CA GLY A 122 1.54 -1.98 16.34
C GLY A 122 0.14 -2.02 15.75
N SER A 123 -0.18 -1.17 14.78
CA SER A 123 -1.48 -1.10 14.11
C SER A 123 -1.34 -0.81 12.61
N ILE A 124 -2.33 -1.23 11.83
CA ILE A 124 -2.44 -0.90 10.41
C ILE A 124 -3.31 0.36 10.28
N THR A 125 -2.69 1.45 9.83
CA THR A 125 -3.34 2.77 9.70
C THR A 125 -3.26 3.26 8.25
N GLY A 126 -4.10 4.24 7.89
CA GLY A 126 -4.05 4.91 6.60
C GLY A 126 -3.00 6.03 6.55
N TRP A 127 -2.84 6.62 5.36
CA TRP A 127 -1.88 7.71 5.09
C TRP A 127 -2.04 8.89 6.05
N ARG A 128 -3.28 9.29 6.34
CA ARG A 128 -3.58 10.40 7.25
C ARG A 128 -2.89 10.25 8.60
N ASP A 129 -2.85 9.04 9.12
CA ASP A 129 -2.40 8.73 10.47
C ASP A 129 -0.92 8.31 10.53
N LEU A 130 -0.20 8.34 9.40
CA LEU A 130 1.23 8.05 9.37
C LEU A 130 2.07 9.17 10.01
N PRO A 131 3.13 8.81 10.75
CA PRO A 131 4.15 9.78 11.16
C PRO A 131 4.80 10.46 9.95
N GLN A 132 5.11 11.76 10.06
CA GLN A 132 5.69 12.55 8.97
C GLN A 132 6.98 11.94 8.38
N ILE A 133 7.81 11.32 9.22
CA ILE A 133 9.03 10.65 8.77
C ILE A 133 8.73 9.50 7.80
N ARG A 134 7.62 8.76 7.99
CA ARG A 134 7.18 7.70 7.09
C ARG A 134 6.59 8.27 5.80
N LYS A 135 5.79 9.32 5.89
CA LYS A 135 5.27 10.02 4.71
C LYS A 135 6.41 10.48 3.80
N THR A 136 7.45 11.07 4.37
CA THR A 136 8.63 11.52 3.64
C THR A 136 9.38 10.35 2.98
N ALA A 137 9.56 9.24 3.69
CA ALA A 137 10.24 8.05 3.17
C ALA A 137 9.49 7.39 2.00
N TYR A 138 8.17 7.56 1.93
CA TYR A 138 7.32 6.95 0.91
C TYR A 138 7.08 7.82 -0.33
N LEU A 139 7.64 9.05 -0.38
CA LEU A 139 7.48 9.92 -1.54
C LEU A 139 8.02 9.25 -2.82
N GLY A 140 7.21 9.28 -3.89
CA GLY A 140 7.47 8.57 -5.14
C GLY A 140 6.96 7.13 -5.20
N PHE A 141 6.47 6.59 -4.06
CA PHE A 141 5.95 5.22 -3.90
C PHE A 141 4.55 5.18 -3.28
N VAL A 142 3.82 6.26 -3.35
CA VAL A 142 2.49 6.45 -2.77
C VAL A 142 1.53 6.93 -3.84
N ALA A 143 0.25 6.54 -3.74
CA ALA A 143 -0.78 6.97 -4.67
C ALA A 143 -0.94 8.51 -4.64
N PRO A 144 -0.93 9.19 -5.80
CA PRO A 144 -0.91 10.66 -5.87
C PRO A 144 -2.10 11.35 -5.18
N TYR A 145 -3.30 10.76 -5.25
CA TYR A 145 -4.50 11.31 -4.60
C TYR A 145 -4.36 11.45 -3.07
N LEU A 146 -3.52 10.62 -2.43
CA LEU A 146 -3.27 10.73 -0.98
C LEU A 146 -2.51 12.01 -0.63
N LEU A 147 -1.55 12.40 -1.47
CA LEU A 147 -0.81 13.65 -1.30
C LEU A 147 -1.71 14.88 -1.49
N GLU A 148 -2.66 14.79 -2.41
CA GLU A 148 -3.66 15.85 -2.64
C GLU A 148 -4.62 15.98 -1.47
N MET A 149 -5.11 14.85 -0.94
CA MET A 149 -5.96 14.81 0.25
C MET A 149 -5.25 15.37 1.49
N ASP A 150 -3.97 15.04 1.68
CA ASP A 150 -3.16 15.54 2.81
C ASP A 150 -3.00 17.07 2.74
N ARG A 151 -2.66 17.60 1.55
CA ARG A 151 -2.58 19.06 1.32
C ARG A 151 -3.92 19.77 1.53
N ALA A 152 -5.04 19.12 1.19
CA ALA A 152 -6.37 19.69 1.40
C ALA A 152 -6.69 19.81 2.90
N LEU A 153 -6.31 18.83 3.72
CA LEU A 153 -6.44 18.89 5.18
C LEU A 153 -5.60 20.02 5.79
N GLU A 154 -4.35 20.16 5.35
CA GLU A 154 -3.46 21.24 5.83
C GLU A 154 -4.05 22.62 5.53
N ARG A 155 -4.59 22.83 4.31
CA ARG A 155 -5.28 24.07 3.95
C ARG A 155 -6.54 24.34 4.77
N GLY A 156 -7.35 23.30 5.03
CA GLY A 156 -8.55 23.39 5.87
C GLY A 156 -8.25 23.73 7.33
N SER A 157 -7.13 23.25 7.87
CA SER A 157 -6.66 23.53 9.24
C SER A 157 -6.07 24.94 9.39
N SER A 158 -5.66 25.59 8.27
CA SER A 158 -5.10 26.95 8.28
C SER A 158 -6.16 28.04 8.29
N ILE A 159 -7.46 27.71 8.18
CA ILE A 159 -8.60 28.63 8.27
C ILE A 159 -9.22 28.46 9.67
N ALA A 160 -8.47 28.80 10.72
CA ALA A 160 -9.06 29.08 12.01
C ALA A 160 -9.62 30.51 12.00
N PRO A 161 -10.81 30.77 12.55
CA PRO A 161 -11.36 32.11 12.56
C PRO A 161 -10.46 33.00 13.43
N THR A 162 -10.06 34.11 12.87
CA THR A 162 -9.58 35.25 13.64
C THR A 162 -10.81 35.86 14.31
N ASP A 163 -10.93 35.70 15.63
CA ASP A 163 -11.84 36.49 16.46
C ASP A 163 -11.45 37.98 16.46
#